data_1a61f78eca8bfce6979fca3088200f9c
#
_entry.id   1a61f78eca8bfce6979fca3088200f9c
#
_cell.length_a   1.000
_cell.length_b   1.000
_cell.length_c   1.000
_cell.angle_alpha   90.00
_cell.angle_beta   90.00
_cell.angle_gamma   90.00
#
_symmetry.space_group_name_H-M   'P 1'
#
loop_
_entity.id
_entity.type
_entity.pdbx_description
1 polymer ?
#
loop_
_entity_poly.entity_id
_entity_poly.type
_entity_poly.pdbx_seq_one_letter_code
_entity_poly.pdbx_strand_id
1 'polypeptide(L)'
;TEIYTLSLHDALPICGRAYSPRFLWMWPNARISVMGGPQASSVLTQIKQDQRAAAGEEPMSPEEVEAFQAPVRRQYEDQGSPLYSTARLWDDGVITPGQTRRVLSLALDVISRSPLPDSRFGLFRM
;
A
#
# COMPACT_ATOMS: atom_id res chain seq x y z
N THR A 1 16.54 7.46 1.72
CA THR A 1 15.65 8.64 1.65
C THR A 1 14.25 8.11 1.43
N GLU A 2 13.53 7.93 2.52
CA GLU A 2 12.13 7.54 2.45
C GLU A 2 11.36 8.71 1.83
N ILE A 3 10.93 8.51 0.62
CA ILE A 3 10.04 9.46 -0.04
C ILE A 3 8.67 9.16 0.46
N TYR A 4 8.28 9.91 1.47
CA TYR A 4 6.91 9.85 1.96
C TYR A 4 5.97 10.19 0.81
N THR A 5 5.09 9.30 0.55
CA THR A 5 3.97 9.54 -0.34
C THR A 5 3.11 10.60 0.31
N LEU A 6 3.25 11.86 -0.14
CA LEU A 6 2.26 12.88 0.12
C LEU A 6 1.00 12.51 -0.66
N SER A 7 0.39 11.45 -0.25
CA SER A 7 -1.04 11.32 -0.43
C SER A 7 -1.66 12.05 0.76
N LEU A 8 -2.89 12.43 0.67
CA LEU A 8 -3.69 12.80 1.84
C LEU A 8 -3.65 11.72 2.95
N HIS A 9 -2.90 10.68 2.73
CA HIS A 9 -2.56 9.57 3.58
C HIS A 9 -1.64 9.90 4.74
N ASP A 10 -0.75 10.90 4.61
CA ASP A 10 0.15 11.24 5.72
C ASP A 10 -0.58 11.93 6.87
N ALA A 11 -1.74 12.50 6.58
CA ALA A 11 -2.63 13.01 7.62
C ALA A 11 -3.52 11.92 8.25
N LEU A 12 -3.69 10.80 7.55
CA LEU A 12 -4.46 9.65 8.00
C LEU A 12 -3.80 8.39 7.46
N PRO A 13 -2.94 7.73 8.22
CA PRO A 13 -2.18 6.56 7.78
C PRO A 13 -3.05 5.35 7.39
N ILE A 14 -4.30 5.55 7.16
CA ILE A 14 -5.30 4.51 6.97
C ILE A 14 -6.23 4.85 5.81
N CYS A 15 -5.80 5.64 4.83
CA CYS A 15 -6.66 5.96 3.70
C CYS A 15 -6.44 4.97 2.56
N GLY A 16 -7.44 4.22 2.26
CA GLY A 16 -7.57 3.39 1.09
C GLY A 16 -9.03 3.36 0.66
N ARG A 17 -9.37 2.58 -0.32
CA ARG A 17 -10.76 2.40 -0.78
C ARG A 17 -11.71 1.97 0.33
N ALA A 18 -11.21 1.33 1.39
CA ALA A 18 -12.00 0.93 2.55
C ALA A 18 -12.70 2.10 3.26
N TYR A 19 -12.15 3.30 3.17
CA TYR A 19 -12.74 4.52 3.74
C TYR A 19 -13.69 5.25 2.78
N SER A 20 -14.00 4.65 1.63
CA SER A 20 -14.89 5.21 0.61
C SER A 20 -14.54 6.65 0.22
N PRO A 21 -13.27 6.93 -0.11
CA PRO A 21 -12.89 8.25 -0.59
C PRO A 21 -13.59 8.56 -1.90
N ARG A 22 -13.84 9.82 -2.19
CA ARG A 22 -14.39 10.26 -3.48
C ARG A 22 -13.41 10.01 -4.61
N PHE A 23 -12.12 10.26 -4.34
CA PHE A 23 -11.02 10.08 -5.27
C PHE A 23 -9.80 9.53 -4.55
N LEU A 24 -9.02 8.76 -5.27
CA LEU A 24 -7.75 8.21 -4.82
C LEU A 24 -6.75 8.26 -5.99
N TRP A 25 -5.68 9.02 -5.85
CA TRP A 25 -4.61 9.08 -6.85
C TRP A 25 -3.27 8.67 -6.25
N MET A 26 -2.42 8.16 -7.10
CA MET A 26 -1.07 7.80 -6.72
C MET A 26 -0.04 8.64 -7.47
N TRP A 27 1.08 8.90 -6.84
CA TRP A 27 2.25 9.41 -7.55
C TRP A 27 3.05 8.25 -8.15
N PRO A 28 3.86 8.50 -9.22
CA PRO A 28 4.60 7.43 -9.89
C PRO A 28 5.58 6.66 -8.99
N ASN A 29 6.07 7.29 -7.93
CA ASN A 29 6.98 6.70 -6.95
C ASN A 29 6.27 6.17 -5.69
N ALA A 30 4.96 6.24 -5.65
CA ALA A 30 4.17 5.69 -4.55
C ALA A 30 4.25 4.16 -4.50
N ARG A 31 3.93 3.59 -3.36
CA ARG A 31 3.75 2.16 -3.17
C ARG A 31 2.45 1.92 -2.43
N ILE A 32 1.71 0.90 -2.86
CA ILE A 32 0.49 0.47 -2.21
C ILE A 32 0.72 -0.92 -1.63
N SER A 33 0.75 -1.04 -0.32
CA SER A 33 0.88 -2.30 0.40
C SER A 33 0.57 -2.09 1.88
N VAL A 34 0.30 -3.18 2.59
CA VAL A 34 0.06 -3.16 4.04
C VAL A 34 1.35 -2.84 4.81
N MET A 35 2.49 -3.30 4.29
CA MET A 35 3.82 -3.06 4.87
C MET A 35 4.88 -3.11 3.76
N GLY A 36 6.08 -2.61 4.04
CA GLY A 36 7.20 -2.70 3.10
C GLY A 36 7.62 -4.14 2.81
N GLY A 37 8.07 -4.41 1.58
CA GLY A 37 8.52 -5.75 1.16
C GLY A 37 9.62 -6.34 2.05
N PRO A 38 10.67 -5.60 2.43
CA PRO A 38 11.68 -6.07 3.37
C PRO A 38 11.09 -6.45 4.74
N GLN A 39 10.18 -5.65 5.27
CA GLN A 39 9.51 -5.93 6.54
C GLN A 39 8.62 -7.19 6.45
N ALA A 40 7.83 -7.30 5.39
CA ALA A 40 6.97 -8.47 5.16
C ALA A 40 7.80 -9.76 5.05
N SER A 41 8.89 -9.73 4.29
CA SER A 41 9.77 -10.88 4.14
C SER A 41 10.43 -11.29 5.46
N SER A 42 10.83 -10.34 6.29
CA SER A 42 11.40 -10.61 7.62
C SER A 42 10.39 -11.26 8.56
N VAL A 43 9.16 -10.73 8.61
CA VAL A 43 8.10 -11.29 9.46
C VAL A 43 7.75 -12.72 9.03
N LEU A 44 7.61 -12.97 7.73
CA LEU A 44 7.33 -14.33 7.23
C LEU A 44 8.47 -15.30 7.50
N THR A 45 9.72 -14.83 7.42
CA THR A 45 10.90 -15.63 7.78
C THR A 45 10.88 -16.00 9.26
N GLN A 46 10.57 -15.04 10.13
CA GLN A 46 10.48 -15.30 11.57
C GLN A 46 9.42 -16.34 11.88
N ILE A 47 8.23 -16.20 11.31
CA ILE A 47 7.14 -17.19 11.48
C ILE A 47 7.59 -18.57 11.04
N LYS A 48 8.29 -18.67 9.91
CA LYS A 48 8.78 -19.96 9.41
C LYS A 48 9.87 -20.57 10.31
N GLN A 49 10.76 -19.74 10.84
CA GLN A 49 11.77 -20.18 11.81
C GLN A 49 11.12 -20.68 13.12
N ASP A 50 10.12 -19.97 13.62
CA ASP A 50 9.38 -20.36 14.82
C ASP A 50 8.64 -21.69 14.62
N GLN A 51 8.07 -21.90 13.43
CA GLN A 51 7.43 -23.17 13.05
C GLN A 51 8.44 -24.33 13.00
N ARG A 52 9.63 -24.12 12.40
CA ARG A 52 10.71 -25.14 12.39
C ARG A 52 11.20 -25.46 13.79
N ALA A 53 11.41 -24.45 14.62
CA ALA A 53 11.80 -24.64 16.02
C ALA A 53 10.77 -25.46 16.81
N ALA A 54 9.48 -25.18 16.59
CA ALA A 54 8.40 -25.95 17.22
C ALA A 54 8.34 -27.42 16.73
N ALA A 55 8.78 -27.66 15.48
CA ALA A 55 8.88 -29.01 14.92
C ALA A 55 10.19 -29.73 15.30
N GLY A 56 11.12 -29.07 16.02
CA GLY A 56 12.43 -29.62 16.38
C GLY A 56 13.41 -29.70 15.21
N GLU A 57 13.18 -28.93 14.16
CA GLU A 57 14.06 -28.82 12.99
C GLU A 57 15.16 -27.79 13.22
N GLU A 58 16.27 -27.93 12.49
CA GLU A 58 17.34 -26.93 12.52
C GLU A 58 16.87 -25.58 11.95
N PRO A 59 17.40 -24.44 12.47
CA PRO A 59 17.11 -23.13 11.93
C PRO A 59 17.55 -23.02 10.47
N MET A 60 16.85 -22.18 9.71
CA MET A 60 17.17 -21.95 8.30
C MET A 60 18.57 -21.38 8.14
N SER A 61 19.33 -21.90 7.18
CA SER A 61 20.61 -21.31 6.80
C SER A 61 20.42 -19.90 6.19
N PRO A 62 21.44 -19.05 6.18
CA PRO A 62 21.39 -17.74 5.55
C PRO A 62 20.98 -17.80 4.06
N GLU A 63 21.41 -18.82 3.36
CA GLU A 63 21.06 -19.05 1.95
C GLU A 63 19.58 -19.43 1.78
N GLU A 64 19.05 -20.27 2.65
CA GLU A 64 17.63 -20.62 2.67
C GLU A 64 16.74 -19.42 3.01
N VAL A 65 17.21 -18.57 3.93
CA VAL A 65 16.50 -17.32 4.29
C VAL A 65 16.42 -16.40 3.07
N GLU A 66 17.52 -16.16 2.38
CA GLU A 66 17.53 -15.30 1.21
C GLU A 66 16.67 -15.88 0.07
N ALA A 67 16.77 -17.17 -0.20
CA ALA A 67 15.95 -17.86 -1.20
C ALA A 67 14.45 -17.76 -0.87
N PHE A 68 14.09 -17.74 0.40
CA PHE A 68 12.71 -17.58 0.86
C PHE A 68 12.24 -16.12 0.75
N GLN A 69 13.11 -15.16 1.09
CA GLN A 69 12.76 -13.74 1.11
C GLN A 69 12.68 -13.11 -0.30
N ALA A 70 13.56 -13.52 -1.21
CA ALA A 70 13.67 -12.93 -2.54
C ALA A 70 12.34 -12.91 -3.32
N PRO A 71 11.59 -14.02 -3.43
CA PRO A 71 10.31 -14.03 -4.14
C PRO A 71 9.26 -13.15 -3.46
N VAL A 72 9.24 -13.10 -2.12
CA VAL A 72 8.32 -12.25 -1.37
C VAL A 72 8.60 -10.78 -1.65
N ARG A 73 9.87 -10.35 -1.55
CA ARG A 73 10.27 -8.97 -1.85
C ARG A 73 9.88 -8.58 -3.27
N ARG A 74 10.18 -9.44 -4.24
CA ARG A 74 9.83 -9.21 -5.65
C ARG A 74 8.33 -9.07 -5.85
N GLN A 75 7.53 -9.91 -5.22
CA GLN A 75 6.06 -9.81 -5.29
C GLN A 75 5.56 -8.47 -4.75
N TYR A 76 6.12 -7.99 -3.62
CA TYR A 76 5.75 -6.69 -3.05
C TYR A 76 6.18 -5.52 -3.94
N GLU A 77 7.34 -5.61 -4.59
CA GLU A 77 7.80 -4.59 -5.54
C GLU A 77 6.88 -4.52 -6.77
N ASP A 78 6.58 -5.65 -7.37
CA ASP A 78 5.74 -5.73 -8.56
C ASP A 78 4.30 -5.29 -8.27
N GLN A 79 3.70 -5.84 -7.20
CA GLN A 79 2.30 -5.59 -6.87
C GLN A 79 2.07 -4.26 -6.13
N GLY A 80 3.08 -3.74 -5.46
CA GLY A 80 3.05 -2.43 -4.83
C GLY A 80 3.20 -1.24 -5.80
N SER A 81 3.47 -1.50 -7.07
CA SER A 81 3.63 -0.47 -8.10
C SER A 81 2.32 0.29 -8.36
N PRO A 82 2.37 1.63 -8.57
CA PRO A 82 1.19 2.41 -8.94
C PRO A 82 0.58 1.94 -10.27
N LEU A 83 1.38 1.48 -11.21
CA LEU A 83 0.88 0.96 -12.47
C LEU A 83 0.10 -0.35 -12.29
N TYR A 84 0.54 -1.16 -11.34
CA TYR A 84 -0.18 -2.39 -11.00
C TYR A 84 -1.54 -2.10 -10.37
N SER A 85 -1.63 -1.12 -9.48
CA SER A 85 -2.88 -0.72 -8.82
C SER A 85 -3.85 -0.04 -9.80
N THR A 86 -3.36 0.90 -10.60
CA THR A 86 -4.15 1.60 -11.61
C THR A 86 -4.72 0.64 -12.65
N ALA A 87 -3.93 -0.32 -13.13
CA ALA A 87 -4.40 -1.34 -14.08
C ALA A 87 -5.53 -2.22 -13.52
N ARG A 88 -5.69 -2.26 -12.20
CA ARG A 88 -6.76 -3.00 -11.49
C ARG A 88 -7.85 -2.10 -10.94
N LEU A 89 -7.84 -0.82 -11.28
CA LEU A 89 -8.81 0.17 -10.82
C LEU A 89 -8.87 0.30 -9.28
N TRP A 90 -7.73 0.08 -8.60
CA TRP A 90 -7.64 0.28 -7.17
C TRP A 90 -7.54 1.76 -6.79
N ASP A 91 -7.15 2.59 -7.73
CA ASP A 91 -7.09 4.04 -7.66
C ASP A 91 -7.78 4.67 -8.89
N ASP A 92 -7.87 5.98 -8.90
CA ASP A 92 -8.46 6.76 -10.00
C ASP A 92 -7.41 7.23 -11.01
N GLY A 93 -6.17 6.84 -10.81
CA GLY A 93 -5.06 7.06 -11.73
C GLY A 93 -3.77 7.54 -11.08
N VAL A 94 -2.75 7.61 -11.91
CA VAL A 94 -1.42 8.09 -11.52
C VAL A 94 -1.27 9.54 -11.99
N ILE A 95 -0.92 10.42 -11.07
CA ILE A 95 -0.69 11.85 -11.33
C ILE A 95 0.74 12.22 -10.97
N THR A 96 1.33 13.14 -11.69
CA THR A 96 2.64 13.68 -11.31
C THR A 96 2.51 14.66 -10.13
N PRO A 97 3.56 14.84 -9.31
CA PRO A 97 3.54 15.82 -8.22
C PRO A 97 3.15 17.22 -8.68
N GLY A 98 3.59 17.64 -9.86
CA GLY A 98 3.25 18.96 -10.42
C GLY A 98 1.76 19.12 -10.79
N GLN A 99 1.05 18.02 -11.05
CA GLN A 99 -0.38 18.01 -11.35
C GLN A 99 -1.26 18.02 -10.10
N THR A 100 -0.70 17.73 -8.93
CA THR A 100 -1.47 17.52 -7.69
C THR A 100 -2.42 18.67 -7.38
N ARG A 101 -1.92 19.92 -7.44
CA ARG A 101 -2.75 21.11 -7.15
C ARG A 101 -3.94 21.22 -8.11
N ARG A 102 -3.69 21.01 -9.40
CA ARG A 102 -4.74 21.09 -10.43
C ARG A 102 -5.80 20.02 -10.24
N VAL A 103 -5.37 18.78 -10.00
CA VAL A 103 -6.27 17.64 -9.80
C VAL A 103 -7.10 17.83 -8.54
N LEU A 104 -6.49 18.25 -7.43
CA LEU A 104 -7.20 18.54 -6.19
C LEU A 104 -8.21 19.69 -6.36
N SER A 105 -7.87 20.75 -7.08
CA SER A 105 -8.79 21.86 -7.33
C SER A 105 -10.02 21.39 -8.12
N LEU A 106 -9.83 20.57 -9.16
CA LEU A 106 -10.93 19.98 -9.92
C LEU A 106 -11.79 19.06 -9.06
N ALA A 107 -11.16 18.22 -8.26
CA ALA A 107 -11.86 17.31 -7.35
C ALA A 107 -12.72 18.07 -6.34
N LEU A 108 -12.18 19.11 -5.73
CA LEU A 108 -12.91 19.96 -4.79
C LEU A 108 -14.08 20.67 -5.47
N ASP A 109 -13.92 21.16 -6.70
CA ASP A 109 -15.01 21.78 -7.46
C ASP A 109 -16.13 20.76 -7.75
N VAL A 110 -15.78 19.54 -8.12
CA VAL A 110 -16.76 18.46 -8.33
C VAL A 110 -17.49 18.11 -7.03
N ILE A 111 -16.73 17.95 -5.93
CA ILE A 111 -17.29 17.57 -4.64
C ILE A 111 -18.22 18.67 -4.09
N SER A 112 -17.86 19.94 -4.26
CA SER A 112 -18.66 21.06 -3.77
C SER A 112 -20.03 21.17 -4.45
N ARG A 113 -20.17 20.60 -5.63
CA ARG A 113 -21.44 20.57 -6.39
C ARG A 113 -22.30 19.34 -6.11
N SER A 114 -21.78 18.39 -5.34
CA SER A 114 -22.50 17.16 -5.00
C SER A 114 -22.95 17.19 -3.54
N PRO A 115 -24.15 16.67 -3.24
CA PRO A 115 -24.56 16.55 -1.83
C PRO A 115 -23.59 15.63 -1.09
N LEU A 116 -23.20 16.03 0.11
CA LEU A 116 -22.41 15.18 1.00
C LEU A 116 -23.35 14.10 1.56
N PRO A 117 -23.01 12.81 1.42
CA PRO A 117 -23.76 11.76 2.07
C PRO A 117 -23.59 11.86 3.59
N ASP A 118 -24.60 11.38 4.33
CA ASP A 118 -24.49 11.25 5.77
C ASP A 118 -23.28 10.41 6.16
N SER A 119 -22.52 10.89 7.13
CA SER A 119 -21.36 10.15 7.64
C SER A 119 -21.83 8.89 8.35
N ARG A 120 -21.41 7.74 7.87
CA ARG A 120 -21.64 6.44 8.50
C ARG A 120 -20.28 5.80 8.80
N PHE A 121 -20.10 5.45 10.07
CA PHE A 121 -18.92 4.69 10.46
C PHE A 121 -19.13 3.21 10.10
N GLY A 122 -18.22 2.66 9.33
CA GLY A 122 -18.20 1.23 8.96
C GLY A 122 -17.18 0.46 9.78
N LEU A 123 -17.22 -0.87 9.66
CA LEU A 123 -16.12 -1.72 10.13
C LEU A 123 -15.07 -1.77 9.02
N PHE A 124 -13.92 -1.18 9.28
CA PHE A 124 -12.82 -1.19 8.35
C PHE A 124 -11.93 -2.40 8.63
N ARG A 125 -11.70 -3.21 7.61
CA ARG A 125 -10.68 -4.28 7.63
C ARG A 125 -9.52 -3.85 6.75
N MET A 126 -8.35 -3.88 7.33
CA MET A 126 -7.08 -3.71 6.61
C MET A 126 -6.51 -5.07 6.27
#